data_3b2520fc5ebee33e9ca8ea1788479b8a
#
_entry.id   3b2520fc5ebee33e9ca8ea1788479b8a
#
_cell.length_a   1.000
_cell.length_b   1.000
_cell.length_c   1.000
_cell.angle_alpha   90.00
_cell.angle_beta   90.00
_cell.angle_gamma   90.00
#
_symmetry.space_group_name_H-M   'P 1'
#
loop_
_entity.id
_entity.type
_entity.pdbx_description
1 polymer ?
#
loop_
_entity_poly.entity_id
_entity_poly.type
_entity_poly.pdbx_seq_one_letter_code
_entity_poly.pdbx_strand_id
1 'polypeptide(L)'
;VRYSPLLHLNEGLVYDEIVGAVQEGLDLARRQYGIVCGQIICGIRHISAASSLELAELAVRWKGRGVVGFDLAGAEKDYPAKDHIEACLYVLNNNINITIHAGEAFGAPSIHQALHYCRAHRIGHGTHLIEDLDLMAWVNDRRIPVELCLASNVQTKAIPDLQSHPIRRFMEEGLRVTLNTDNRLVSGTTVTNEYRLAVENYDLSEDEVLGLVMNGFKSAFLSLKDKTQMVDQVLTEFASQGAAFSGEISRRRRSQI
;
A
#
# COMPACT_ATOMS: atom_id res chain seq x y z
N VAL A 1 -3.29 3.47 -8.60
CA VAL A 1 -2.73 2.45 -9.50
C VAL A 1 -1.23 2.37 -9.29
N ARG A 2 -0.66 1.15 -9.20
CA ARG A 2 0.78 0.89 -9.00
C ARG A 2 1.28 0.02 -10.16
N TYR A 3 2.35 0.44 -10.83
CA TYR A 3 2.94 -0.29 -11.96
C TYR A 3 4.35 0.20 -12.24
N SER A 4 5.12 -0.59 -13.01
CA SER A 4 6.45 -0.19 -13.48
C SER A 4 6.40 0.20 -14.96
N PRO A 5 6.60 1.47 -15.30
CA PRO A 5 6.71 1.89 -16.70
C PRO A 5 7.82 1.18 -17.47
N LEU A 6 8.89 0.76 -16.78
CA LEU A 6 10.02 0.03 -17.36
C LEU A 6 9.59 -1.22 -18.13
N LEU A 7 8.53 -1.90 -17.67
CA LEU A 7 8.05 -3.14 -18.27
C LEU A 7 7.26 -2.93 -19.57
N HIS A 8 7.04 -1.68 -19.98
CA HIS A 8 6.28 -1.31 -21.17
C HIS A 8 7.13 -0.65 -22.27
N LEU A 9 8.45 -0.54 -22.09
CA LEU A 9 9.35 0.08 -23.08
C LEU A 9 9.56 -0.78 -24.34
N ASN A 10 9.27 -2.07 -24.28
CA ASN A 10 9.52 -3.01 -25.39
C ASN A 10 8.72 -2.73 -26.67
N GLU A 11 7.65 -1.93 -26.56
CA GLU A 11 6.79 -1.56 -27.69
C GLU A 11 7.19 -0.21 -28.33
N GLY A 12 8.40 0.28 -28.02
CA GLY A 12 8.91 1.55 -28.55
C GLY A 12 8.33 2.79 -27.87
N LEU A 13 7.60 2.62 -26.77
CA LEU A 13 7.08 3.72 -25.95
C LEU A 13 8.18 4.33 -25.09
N VAL A 14 8.05 5.61 -24.78
CA VAL A 14 8.90 6.28 -23.80
C VAL A 14 8.16 6.44 -22.46
N TYR A 15 8.88 6.62 -21.38
CA TYR A 15 8.32 6.69 -20.02
C TYR A 15 7.19 7.73 -19.89
N ASP A 16 7.35 8.91 -20.44
CA ASP A 16 6.36 9.99 -20.33
C ASP A 16 5.06 9.67 -21.09
N GLU A 17 5.12 8.95 -22.21
CA GLU A 17 3.94 8.47 -22.93
C GLU A 17 3.18 7.42 -22.10
N ILE A 18 3.91 6.48 -21.49
CA ILE A 18 3.30 5.43 -20.64
C ILE A 18 2.57 6.06 -19.45
N VAL A 19 3.24 6.95 -18.72
CA VAL A 19 2.65 7.61 -17.55
C VAL A 19 1.49 8.52 -17.94
N GLY A 20 1.63 9.21 -19.08
CA GLY A 20 0.58 10.06 -19.66
C GLY A 20 -0.68 9.26 -20.00
N ALA A 21 -0.54 8.14 -20.70
CA ALA A 21 -1.66 7.29 -21.08
C ALA A 21 -2.40 6.71 -19.86
N VAL A 22 -1.65 6.27 -18.83
CA VAL A 22 -2.27 5.83 -17.56
C VAL A 22 -3.02 6.98 -16.90
N GLN A 23 -2.45 8.19 -16.88
CA GLN A 23 -3.12 9.37 -16.33
C GLN A 23 -4.41 9.72 -17.06
N GLU A 24 -4.41 9.69 -18.39
CA GLU A 24 -5.63 9.91 -19.17
C GLU A 24 -6.74 8.92 -18.82
N GLY A 25 -6.39 7.64 -18.67
CA GLY A 25 -7.33 6.60 -18.23
C GLY A 25 -7.89 6.86 -16.83
N LEU A 26 -7.05 7.29 -15.88
CA LEU A 26 -7.47 7.64 -14.52
C LEU A 26 -8.36 8.90 -14.51
N ASP A 27 -8.05 9.89 -15.33
CA ASP A 27 -8.86 11.10 -15.46
C ASP A 27 -10.22 10.82 -16.11
N LEU A 28 -10.28 9.88 -17.07
CA LEU A 28 -11.54 9.38 -17.60
C LEU A 28 -12.38 8.70 -16.53
N ALA A 29 -11.79 7.80 -15.76
CA ALA A 29 -12.45 7.12 -14.66
C ALA A 29 -12.95 8.10 -13.59
N ARG A 30 -12.16 9.12 -13.27
CA ARG A 30 -12.57 10.20 -12.35
C ARG A 30 -13.79 10.97 -12.87
N ARG A 31 -13.80 11.34 -14.14
CA ARG A 31 -14.95 12.04 -14.77
C ARG A 31 -16.18 11.18 -14.83
N GLN A 32 -16.03 9.89 -15.11
CA GLN A 32 -17.15 8.98 -15.34
C GLN A 32 -17.75 8.42 -14.04
N TYR A 33 -16.91 8.17 -13.04
CA TYR A 33 -17.31 7.46 -11.81
C TYR A 33 -17.08 8.26 -10.53
N GLY A 34 -16.50 9.45 -10.60
CA GLY A 34 -16.23 10.27 -9.42
C GLY A 34 -15.12 9.74 -8.51
N ILE A 35 -14.35 8.73 -8.93
CA ILE A 35 -13.28 8.14 -8.12
C ILE A 35 -12.04 9.02 -8.08
N VAL A 36 -11.39 9.09 -6.91
CA VAL A 36 -10.11 9.77 -6.75
C VAL A 36 -8.98 8.76 -6.93
N CYS A 37 -8.10 9.02 -7.89
CA CYS A 37 -7.02 8.11 -8.28
C CYS A 37 -5.67 8.84 -8.28
N GLY A 38 -4.60 8.06 -8.10
CA GLY A 38 -3.22 8.49 -8.30
C GLY A 38 -2.36 7.34 -8.77
N GLN A 39 -1.18 7.67 -9.31
CA GLN A 39 -0.20 6.71 -9.80
C GLN A 39 0.94 6.55 -8.80
N ILE A 40 1.40 5.33 -8.59
CA ILE A 40 2.63 4.99 -7.90
C ILE A 40 3.56 4.35 -8.93
N ILE A 41 4.68 4.99 -9.19
CA ILE A 41 5.70 4.49 -10.11
C ILE A 41 6.57 3.47 -9.37
N CYS A 42 6.77 2.29 -9.97
CA CYS A 42 7.39 1.17 -9.31
C CYS A 42 8.75 0.82 -9.94
N GLY A 43 9.83 0.91 -9.16
CA GLY A 43 11.12 0.33 -9.47
C GLY A 43 11.09 -1.19 -9.33
N ILE A 44 11.90 -1.89 -10.12
CA ILE A 44 12.00 -3.36 -10.08
C ILE A 44 13.39 -3.75 -9.57
N ARG A 45 13.44 -4.24 -8.32
CA ARG A 45 14.68 -4.43 -7.58
C ARG A 45 15.69 -5.39 -8.21
N HIS A 46 15.22 -6.41 -8.93
CA HIS A 46 16.10 -7.40 -9.58
C HIS A 46 16.59 -6.97 -10.97
N ILE A 47 16.21 -5.78 -11.46
CA ILE A 47 16.71 -5.25 -12.73
C ILE A 47 18.00 -4.45 -12.48
N SER A 48 17.92 -3.27 -11.88
CA SER A 48 19.11 -2.52 -11.46
C SER A 48 18.75 -1.33 -10.55
N ALA A 49 19.72 -0.87 -9.76
CA ALA A 49 19.59 0.37 -8.99
C ALA A 49 19.48 1.59 -9.91
N ALA A 50 20.20 1.60 -11.04
CA ALA A 50 20.15 2.69 -12.02
C ALA A 50 18.74 2.87 -12.61
N SER A 51 18.09 1.77 -13.02
CA SER A 51 16.71 1.84 -13.53
C SER A 51 15.72 2.30 -12.47
N SER A 52 15.94 1.96 -11.21
CA SER A 52 15.12 2.47 -10.11
C SER A 52 15.29 3.98 -9.91
N LEU A 53 16.51 4.50 -10.09
CA LEU A 53 16.77 5.94 -10.03
C LEU A 53 16.09 6.68 -11.20
N GLU A 54 16.18 6.16 -12.43
CA GLU A 54 15.45 6.72 -13.58
C GLU A 54 13.94 6.81 -13.35
N LEU A 55 13.36 5.75 -12.75
CA LEU A 55 11.93 5.73 -12.41
C LEU A 55 11.59 6.66 -11.24
N ALA A 56 12.51 6.87 -10.31
CA ALA A 56 12.37 7.86 -9.25
C ALA A 56 12.38 9.30 -9.81
N GLU A 57 13.26 9.57 -10.77
CA GLU A 57 13.28 10.85 -11.50
C GLU A 57 12.00 11.07 -12.30
N LEU A 58 11.49 10.02 -12.95
CA LEU A 58 10.20 10.04 -13.65
C LEU A 58 9.06 10.38 -12.67
N ALA A 59 9.03 9.74 -11.50
CA ALA A 59 8.02 10.02 -10.49
C ALA A 59 8.04 11.50 -10.04
N VAL A 60 9.23 12.08 -9.88
CA VAL A 60 9.40 13.49 -9.55
C VAL A 60 8.94 14.41 -10.67
N ARG A 61 9.26 14.12 -11.94
CA ARG A 61 8.78 14.89 -13.09
C ARG A 61 7.25 14.92 -13.20
N TRP A 62 6.58 13.85 -12.76
CA TRP A 62 5.12 13.72 -12.79
C TRP A 62 4.43 14.08 -11.47
N LYS A 63 5.17 14.55 -10.49
CA LYS A 63 4.59 15.07 -9.24
C LYS A 63 3.64 16.24 -9.53
N GLY A 64 2.45 16.21 -8.92
CA GLY A 64 1.39 17.19 -9.19
C GLY A 64 0.66 16.98 -10.54
N ARG A 65 1.06 15.98 -11.32
CA ARG A 65 0.45 15.58 -12.58
C ARG A 65 -0.12 14.16 -12.53
N GLY A 66 -0.47 13.68 -11.33
CA GLY A 66 -1.09 12.38 -11.09
C GLY A 66 -0.22 11.37 -10.38
N VAL A 67 1.10 11.51 -10.37
CA VAL A 67 1.98 10.65 -9.57
C VAL A 67 2.00 11.12 -8.13
N VAL A 68 1.70 10.19 -7.20
CA VAL A 68 1.55 10.43 -5.75
C VAL A 68 2.56 9.65 -4.91
N GLY A 69 3.27 8.70 -5.52
CA GLY A 69 4.20 7.84 -4.78
C GLY A 69 5.19 7.10 -5.67
N PHE A 70 6.18 6.54 -5.01
CA PHE A 70 7.18 5.63 -5.57
C PHE A 70 7.13 4.31 -4.80
N ASP A 71 7.43 3.20 -5.48
CA ASP A 71 7.51 1.87 -4.90
C ASP A 71 8.76 1.14 -5.39
N LEU A 72 9.16 0.12 -4.66
CA LEU A 72 10.18 -0.85 -5.06
C LEU A 72 9.61 -2.26 -4.91
N ALA A 73 9.43 -2.94 -6.05
CA ALA A 73 8.87 -4.29 -6.13
C ALA A 73 9.81 -5.26 -6.85
N GLY A 74 9.32 -6.44 -7.19
CA GLY A 74 10.05 -7.52 -7.86
C GLY A 74 10.65 -8.50 -6.86
N ALA A 75 11.54 -9.39 -7.34
CA ALA A 75 12.11 -10.46 -6.54
C ALA A 75 12.78 -9.91 -5.26
N GLU A 76 12.25 -10.28 -4.10
CA GLU A 76 12.70 -9.74 -2.80
C GLU A 76 13.94 -10.45 -2.30
N LYS A 77 13.96 -11.79 -2.43
CA LYS A 77 15.09 -12.61 -2.03
C LYS A 77 16.30 -12.27 -2.91
N ASP A 78 17.44 -12.11 -2.30
CA ASP A 78 18.72 -11.80 -2.95
C ASP A 78 18.85 -10.39 -3.58
N TYR A 79 17.78 -9.56 -3.52
CA TYR A 79 17.76 -8.19 -4.04
C TYR A 79 17.34 -7.19 -2.94
N PRO A 80 18.24 -6.84 -2.03
CA PRO A 80 17.90 -6.04 -0.86
C PRO A 80 17.52 -4.60 -1.22
N ALA A 81 16.49 -4.07 -0.54
CA ALA A 81 15.99 -2.73 -0.80
C ALA A 81 17.05 -1.63 -0.62
N LYS A 82 18.02 -1.84 0.26
CA LYS A 82 19.12 -0.89 0.52
C LYS A 82 19.98 -0.59 -0.71
N ASP A 83 20.03 -1.49 -1.70
CA ASP A 83 20.80 -1.27 -2.93
C ASP A 83 20.16 -0.19 -3.83
N HIS A 84 18.89 0.18 -3.55
CA HIS A 84 18.12 1.21 -4.26
C HIS A 84 17.97 2.50 -3.43
N ILE A 85 18.85 2.71 -2.44
CA ILE A 85 18.76 3.85 -1.52
C ILE A 85 18.79 5.20 -2.24
N GLU A 86 19.55 5.33 -3.33
CA GLU A 86 19.63 6.58 -4.10
C GLU A 86 18.27 6.98 -4.68
N ALA A 87 17.55 6.04 -5.29
CA ALA A 87 16.20 6.24 -5.79
C ALA A 87 15.24 6.67 -4.67
N CYS A 88 15.32 5.99 -3.53
CA CYS A 88 14.49 6.30 -2.36
C CYS A 88 14.77 7.70 -1.81
N LEU A 89 16.05 8.06 -1.62
CA LEU A 89 16.42 9.39 -1.14
C LEU A 89 16.08 10.48 -2.16
N TYR A 90 16.18 10.20 -3.45
CA TYR A 90 15.83 11.16 -4.49
C TYR A 90 14.34 11.54 -4.40
N VAL A 91 13.43 10.56 -4.33
CA VAL A 91 11.98 10.85 -4.22
C VAL A 91 11.61 11.49 -2.89
N LEU A 92 12.25 11.09 -1.78
CA LEU A 92 12.05 11.71 -0.47
C LEU A 92 12.43 13.18 -0.46
N ASN A 93 13.61 13.51 -0.98
CA ASN A 93 14.11 14.88 -1.06
C ASN A 93 13.23 15.77 -1.95
N ASN A 94 12.42 15.16 -2.82
CA ASN A 94 11.44 15.84 -3.67
C ASN A 94 10.00 15.74 -3.13
N ASN A 95 9.81 15.34 -1.86
CA ASN A 95 8.52 15.22 -1.18
C ASN A 95 7.53 14.30 -1.92
N ILE A 96 7.99 13.14 -2.37
CA ILE A 96 7.16 12.05 -2.88
C ILE A 96 7.12 10.94 -1.83
N ASN A 97 5.95 10.37 -1.62
CA ASN A 97 5.77 9.26 -0.68
C ASN A 97 6.37 7.96 -1.23
N ILE A 98 6.79 7.08 -0.32
CA ILE A 98 7.36 5.78 -0.65
C ILE A 98 6.54 4.67 0.01
N THR A 99 6.21 3.65 -0.75
CA THR A 99 5.83 2.32 -0.26
C THR A 99 6.85 1.32 -0.78
N ILE A 100 7.10 0.22 -0.09
CA ILE A 100 8.07 -0.80 -0.53
C ILE A 100 7.50 -2.18 -0.24
N HIS A 101 7.52 -3.06 -1.24
CA HIS A 101 7.27 -4.48 -1.03
C HIS A 101 8.39 -5.05 -0.14
N ALA A 102 8.03 -5.54 1.04
CA ALA A 102 8.99 -6.10 1.99
C ALA A 102 8.32 -7.08 2.95
N GLY A 103 9.02 -8.17 3.29
CA GLY A 103 8.49 -9.21 4.14
C GLY A 103 7.41 -10.04 3.46
N GLU A 104 7.50 -10.25 2.16
CA GLU A 104 6.70 -11.21 1.39
C GLU A 104 7.48 -12.50 1.16
N ALA A 105 8.58 -12.43 0.43
CA ALA A 105 9.42 -13.57 0.08
C ALA A 105 10.72 -13.66 0.90
N PHE A 106 10.97 -12.67 1.73
CA PHE A 106 12.12 -12.60 2.63
C PHE A 106 11.66 -12.01 3.98
N GLY A 107 12.22 -12.50 5.08
CA GLY A 107 11.76 -12.22 6.45
C GLY A 107 11.81 -10.75 6.91
N ALA A 108 11.61 -10.53 8.20
CA ALA A 108 11.64 -9.21 8.84
C ALA A 108 12.86 -8.32 8.48
N PRO A 109 14.08 -8.85 8.21
CA PRO A 109 15.19 -8.01 7.76
C PRO A 109 14.93 -7.21 6.48
N SER A 110 14.08 -7.68 5.57
CA SER A 110 13.66 -6.91 4.39
C SER A 110 12.82 -5.71 4.78
N ILE A 111 11.90 -5.90 5.72
CA ILE A 111 11.06 -4.83 6.27
C ILE A 111 11.95 -3.78 6.96
N HIS A 112 12.91 -4.24 7.76
CA HIS A 112 13.89 -3.37 8.41
C HIS A 112 14.63 -2.49 7.37
N GLN A 113 15.06 -3.07 6.25
CA GLN A 113 15.74 -2.32 5.19
C GLN A 113 14.80 -1.28 4.55
N ALA A 114 13.57 -1.66 4.22
CA ALA A 114 12.59 -0.75 3.65
C ALA A 114 12.35 0.47 4.56
N LEU A 115 12.31 0.26 5.86
CA LEU A 115 12.03 1.32 6.85
C LEU A 115 13.25 2.16 7.18
N HIS A 116 14.39 1.55 7.47
CA HIS A 116 15.55 2.26 8.02
C HIS A 116 16.51 2.80 6.96
N TYR A 117 16.61 2.14 5.81
CA TYR A 117 17.45 2.61 4.70
C TYR A 117 16.65 3.42 3.68
N CYS A 118 15.52 2.89 3.23
CA CYS A 118 14.69 3.52 2.19
C CYS A 118 13.62 4.45 2.76
N ARG A 119 13.43 4.47 4.08
CA ARG A 119 12.47 5.34 4.80
C ARG A 119 11.04 5.26 4.27
N ALA A 120 10.59 4.04 4.00
CA ALA A 120 9.25 3.78 3.50
C ALA A 120 8.17 4.33 4.44
N HIS A 121 7.16 4.96 3.87
CA HIS A 121 5.98 5.45 4.60
C HIS A 121 4.94 4.35 4.79
N ARG A 122 4.96 3.29 3.95
CA ARG A 122 4.11 2.10 4.03
C ARG A 122 4.92 0.86 3.64
N ILE A 123 4.51 -0.29 4.14
CA ILE A 123 5.11 -1.59 3.81
C ILE A 123 4.11 -2.40 3.00
N GLY A 124 4.48 -2.77 1.76
CA GLY A 124 3.73 -3.73 0.95
C GLY A 124 3.92 -5.14 1.50
N HIS A 125 2.86 -5.91 1.61
CA HIS A 125 2.73 -7.25 2.20
C HIS A 125 3.04 -7.29 3.69
N GLY A 126 4.30 -7.25 4.09
CA GLY A 126 4.72 -7.21 5.50
C GLY A 126 4.35 -8.46 6.31
N THR A 127 4.03 -9.59 5.68
CA THR A 127 3.56 -10.80 6.37
C THR A 127 4.54 -11.34 7.39
N HIS A 128 5.85 -11.23 7.10
CA HIS A 128 6.92 -11.66 7.98
C HIS A 128 7.30 -10.66 9.09
N LEU A 129 6.56 -9.56 9.25
CA LEU A 129 6.76 -8.63 10.38
C LEU A 129 6.55 -9.31 11.73
N ILE A 130 5.71 -10.34 11.77
CA ILE A 130 5.45 -11.15 12.98
C ILE A 130 6.69 -11.87 13.53
N GLU A 131 7.74 -12.03 12.72
CA GLU A 131 8.99 -12.68 13.11
C GLU A 131 9.88 -11.80 13.99
N ASP A 132 9.64 -10.47 14.00
CA ASP A 132 10.41 -9.50 14.78
C ASP A 132 9.46 -8.60 15.57
N LEU A 133 9.25 -8.94 16.83
CA LEU A 133 8.31 -8.23 17.70
C LEU A 133 8.78 -6.81 18.05
N ASP A 134 10.08 -6.56 18.09
CA ASP A 134 10.63 -5.22 18.33
C ASP A 134 10.37 -4.32 17.13
N LEU A 135 10.65 -4.82 15.94
CA LEU A 135 10.34 -4.10 14.68
C LEU A 135 8.83 -3.89 14.54
N MET A 136 8.00 -4.87 14.91
CA MET A 136 6.55 -4.76 14.88
C MET A 136 6.04 -3.67 15.84
N ALA A 137 6.56 -3.61 17.06
CA ALA A 137 6.24 -2.55 18.00
C ALA A 137 6.65 -1.18 17.46
N TRP A 138 7.86 -1.07 16.88
CA TRP A 138 8.36 0.15 16.26
C TRP A 138 7.47 0.63 15.09
N VAL A 139 7.01 -0.30 14.23
CA VAL A 139 6.07 -0.03 13.13
C VAL A 139 4.74 0.48 13.67
N ASN A 140 4.23 -0.15 14.74
CA ASN A 140 2.99 0.25 15.37
C ASN A 140 3.06 1.63 16.01
N ASP A 141 4.09 1.93 16.79
CA ASP A 141 4.29 3.22 17.45
C ASP A 141 4.30 4.39 16.45
N ARG A 142 4.84 4.16 15.27
CA ARG A 142 4.90 5.16 14.19
C ARG A 142 3.71 5.12 13.26
N ARG A 143 2.75 4.23 13.54
CA ARG A 143 1.54 4.08 12.75
C ARG A 143 1.81 3.83 11.26
N ILE A 144 2.91 3.14 10.93
CA ILE A 144 3.27 2.80 9.57
C ILE A 144 2.27 1.76 9.04
N PRO A 145 1.60 2.03 7.90
CA PRO A 145 0.64 1.10 7.35
C PRO A 145 1.31 -0.16 6.77
N VAL A 146 0.65 -1.30 6.99
CA VAL A 146 1.00 -2.59 6.39
C VAL A 146 -0.08 -2.96 5.38
N GLU A 147 0.31 -3.14 4.11
CA GLU A 147 -0.58 -3.34 2.96
C GLU A 147 -0.76 -4.84 2.68
N LEU A 148 -1.63 -5.52 3.42
CA LEU A 148 -1.86 -6.96 3.28
C LEU A 148 -2.66 -7.27 2.00
N CYS A 149 -2.30 -8.39 1.36
CA CYS A 149 -2.91 -8.88 0.12
C CYS A 149 -3.23 -10.37 0.28
N LEU A 150 -4.39 -10.69 0.87
CA LEU A 150 -4.71 -12.04 1.34
C LEU A 150 -4.62 -13.10 0.23
N ALA A 151 -5.29 -12.85 -0.90
CA ALA A 151 -5.28 -13.78 -2.02
C ALA A 151 -3.87 -13.93 -2.60
N SER A 152 -3.16 -12.83 -2.82
CA SER A 152 -1.81 -12.85 -3.37
C SER A 152 -0.82 -13.54 -2.45
N ASN A 153 -0.86 -13.27 -1.14
CA ASN A 153 0.08 -13.85 -0.17
C ASN A 153 -0.01 -15.38 -0.10
N VAL A 154 -1.20 -15.96 -0.29
CA VAL A 154 -1.36 -17.42 -0.42
C VAL A 154 -0.85 -17.91 -1.78
N GLN A 155 -1.18 -17.23 -2.87
CA GLN A 155 -0.79 -17.62 -4.22
C GLN A 155 0.73 -17.57 -4.44
N THR A 156 1.40 -16.55 -3.90
CA THR A 156 2.87 -16.39 -3.93
C THR A 156 3.58 -17.31 -2.93
N LYS A 157 2.81 -17.99 -2.08
CA LYS A 157 3.32 -18.83 -0.97
C LYS A 157 4.15 -18.04 0.04
N ALA A 158 3.91 -16.73 0.16
CA ALA A 158 4.40 -15.93 1.28
C ALA A 158 3.89 -16.50 2.61
N ILE A 159 2.68 -17.05 2.58
CA ILE A 159 2.06 -17.83 3.65
C ILE A 159 1.43 -19.11 3.06
N PRO A 160 1.35 -20.19 3.83
CA PRO A 160 0.85 -21.47 3.31
C PRO A 160 -0.65 -21.45 3.00
N ASP A 161 -1.45 -20.77 3.82
CA ASP A 161 -2.91 -20.67 3.73
C ASP A 161 -3.44 -19.44 4.46
N LEU A 162 -4.73 -19.14 4.30
CA LEU A 162 -5.37 -18.00 4.95
C LEU A 162 -5.36 -18.10 6.48
N GLN A 163 -5.48 -19.31 7.04
CA GLN A 163 -5.50 -19.52 8.48
C GLN A 163 -4.17 -19.14 9.15
N SER A 164 -3.08 -19.29 8.41
CA SER A 164 -1.72 -18.92 8.87
C SER A 164 -1.39 -17.44 8.65
N HIS A 165 -2.28 -16.67 8.00
CA HIS A 165 -2.02 -15.26 7.72
C HIS A 165 -2.03 -14.41 9.00
N PRO A 166 -1.04 -13.54 9.22
CA PRO A 166 -0.89 -12.81 10.49
C PRO A 166 -1.88 -11.66 10.70
N ILE A 167 -2.84 -11.43 9.80
CA ILE A 167 -3.77 -10.30 9.85
C ILE A 167 -4.48 -10.18 11.20
N ARG A 168 -5.01 -11.29 11.75
CA ARG A 168 -5.73 -11.26 13.03
C ARG A 168 -4.81 -10.76 14.15
N ARG A 169 -3.60 -11.31 14.22
CA ARG A 169 -2.59 -10.88 15.20
C ARG A 169 -2.20 -9.41 15.02
N PHE A 170 -2.00 -8.96 13.81
CA PHE A 170 -1.67 -7.55 13.54
C PHE A 170 -2.78 -6.59 13.96
N MET A 171 -4.05 -6.98 13.78
CA MET A 171 -5.19 -6.19 14.24
C MET A 171 -5.28 -6.14 15.76
N GLU A 172 -5.06 -7.26 16.45
CA GLU A 172 -5.04 -7.36 17.91
C GLU A 172 -3.94 -6.51 18.53
N GLU A 173 -2.76 -6.47 17.93
CA GLU A 173 -1.66 -5.59 18.33
C GLU A 173 -1.89 -4.12 17.96
N GLY A 174 -2.97 -3.83 17.24
CA GLY A 174 -3.35 -2.47 16.85
C GLY A 174 -2.56 -1.88 15.70
N LEU A 175 -1.87 -2.69 14.87
CA LEU A 175 -1.18 -2.19 13.68
C LEU A 175 -2.15 -1.52 12.71
N ARG A 176 -1.64 -0.59 11.95
CA ARG A 176 -2.41 0.04 10.86
C ARG A 176 -2.41 -0.87 9.64
N VAL A 177 -3.27 -1.86 9.63
CA VAL A 177 -3.45 -2.80 8.52
C VAL A 177 -4.40 -2.24 7.48
N THR A 178 -4.08 -2.45 6.20
CA THR A 178 -4.97 -2.20 5.06
C THR A 178 -5.11 -3.47 4.21
N LEU A 179 -6.26 -3.65 3.55
CA LEU A 179 -6.48 -4.72 2.60
C LEU A 179 -6.33 -4.22 1.17
N ASN A 180 -5.57 -4.94 0.37
CA ASN A 180 -5.16 -4.57 -0.97
C ASN A 180 -5.22 -5.78 -1.90
N THR A 181 -5.38 -5.54 -3.20
CA THR A 181 -5.55 -6.62 -4.17
C THR A 181 -4.24 -7.16 -4.73
N ASP A 182 -3.15 -6.41 -4.56
CA ASP A 182 -1.95 -6.61 -5.37
C ASP A 182 -2.30 -6.57 -6.87
N ASN A 183 -1.77 -7.46 -7.69
CA ASN A 183 -2.11 -7.52 -9.11
C ASN A 183 -3.47 -8.20 -9.31
N ARG A 184 -4.52 -7.40 -9.52
CA ARG A 184 -5.90 -7.89 -9.67
C ARG A 184 -6.07 -8.94 -10.76
N LEU A 185 -5.36 -8.79 -11.88
CA LEU A 185 -5.51 -9.69 -13.02
C LEU A 185 -4.84 -11.04 -12.74
N VAL A 186 -3.64 -11.02 -12.18
CA VAL A 186 -2.89 -12.25 -11.86
C VAL A 186 -3.53 -12.98 -10.69
N SER A 187 -3.87 -12.25 -9.62
CA SER A 187 -4.48 -12.86 -8.42
C SER A 187 -5.97 -13.19 -8.58
N GLY A 188 -6.61 -12.71 -9.64
CA GLY A 188 -8.04 -12.97 -9.89
C GLY A 188 -8.95 -12.43 -8.79
N THR A 189 -8.60 -11.31 -8.15
CA THR A 189 -9.28 -10.77 -6.98
C THR A 189 -9.78 -9.33 -7.17
N THR A 190 -10.60 -8.87 -6.25
CA THR A 190 -11.08 -7.49 -6.14
C THR A 190 -10.95 -7.03 -4.69
N VAL A 191 -11.00 -5.73 -4.43
CA VAL A 191 -11.01 -5.20 -3.06
C VAL A 191 -12.17 -5.81 -2.25
N THR A 192 -13.36 -5.90 -2.82
CA THR A 192 -14.52 -6.54 -2.18
C THR A 192 -14.22 -7.99 -1.82
N ASN A 193 -13.55 -8.75 -2.71
CA ASN A 193 -13.17 -10.13 -2.43
C ASN A 193 -12.14 -10.22 -1.30
N GLU A 194 -11.15 -9.33 -1.24
CA GLU A 194 -10.18 -9.29 -0.12
C GLU A 194 -10.90 -9.07 1.23
N TYR A 195 -11.88 -8.14 1.28
CA TYR A 195 -12.69 -7.94 2.48
C TYR A 195 -13.57 -9.15 2.80
N ARG A 196 -14.17 -9.79 1.78
CA ARG A 196 -14.95 -11.03 1.97
C ARG A 196 -14.08 -12.14 2.55
N LEU A 197 -12.88 -12.36 2.00
CA LEU A 197 -11.91 -13.33 2.53
C LEU A 197 -11.55 -13.02 3.99
N ALA A 198 -11.36 -11.75 4.32
CA ALA A 198 -11.04 -11.34 5.68
C ALA A 198 -12.20 -11.66 6.65
N VAL A 199 -13.43 -11.31 6.30
CA VAL A 199 -14.61 -11.59 7.13
C VAL A 199 -14.84 -13.10 7.30
N GLU A 200 -14.80 -13.87 6.21
CA GLU A 200 -15.08 -15.31 6.23
C GLU A 200 -14.03 -16.14 6.98
N ASN A 201 -12.76 -15.70 7.01
CA ASN A 201 -11.67 -16.50 7.60
C ASN A 201 -11.23 -16.04 8.98
N TYR A 202 -11.55 -14.81 9.41
CA TYR A 202 -11.04 -14.27 10.68
C TYR A 202 -12.14 -13.76 11.60
N ASP A 203 -13.40 -14.04 11.32
CA ASP A 203 -14.56 -13.66 12.16
C ASP A 203 -14.52 -12.17 12.55
N LEU A 204 -14.39 -11.30 11.54
CA LEU A 204 -14.29 -9.87 11.78
C LEU A 204 -15.66 -9.26 12.05
N SER A 205 -15.73 -8.47 13.11
CA SER A 205 -16.89 -7.63 13.41
C SER A 205 -17.03 -6.46 12.41
N GLU A 206 -18.22 -5.87 12.34
CA GLU A 206 -18.46 -4.69 11.50
C GLU A 206 -17.52 -3.52 11.86
N ASP A 207 -17.24 -3.31 13.15
CA ASP A 207 -16.31 -2.29 13.63
C ASP A 207 -14.86 -2.56 13.16
N GLU A 208 -14.43 -3.82 13.14
CA GLU A 208 -13.11 -4.20 12.64
C GLU A 208 -13.01 -4.00 11.12
N VAL A 209 -14.05 -4.35 10.36
CA VAL A 209 -14.14 -4.09 8.92
C VAL A 209 -14.08 -2.59 8.65
N LEU A 210 -14.86 -1.78 9.37
CA LEU A 210 -14.80 -0.33 9.26
C LEU A 210 -13.41 0.20 9.61
N GLY A 211 -12.76 -0.36 10.62
CA GLY A 211 -11.38 -0.05 11.01
C GLY A 211 -10.39 -0.25 9.85
N LEU A 212 -10.49 -1.38 9.15
CA LEU A 212 -9.68 -1.67 7.95
C LEU A 212 -9.94 -0.68 6.82
N VAL A 213 -11.21 -0.37 6.52
CA VAL A 213 -11.60 0.64 5.51
C VAL A 213 -11.00 2.01 5.86
N MET A 214 -11.17 2.43 7.11
CA MET A 214 -10.63 3.70 7.61
C MET A 214 -9.11 3.77 7.52
N ASN A 215 -8.41 2.67 7.84
CA ASN A 215 -6.98 2.56 7.68
C ASN A 215 -6.56 2.76 6.22
N GLY A 216 -7.31 2.20 5.25
CA GLY A 216 -7.07 2.39 3.83
C GLY A 216 -7.08 3.86 3.43
N PHE A 217 -8.11 4.62 3.81
CA PHE A 217 -8.22 6.05 3.52
C PHE A 217 -7.14 6.87 4.25
N LYS A 218 -6.90 6.62 5.53
CA LYS A 218 -5.87 7.31 6.31
C LYS A 218 -4.46 7.07 5.77
N SER A 219 -4.21 5.93 5.16
CA SER A 219 -2.91 5.52 4.61
C SER A 219 -2.70 5.94 3.15
N ALA A 220 -3.73 6.43 2.47
CA ALA A 220 -3.64 6.86 1.07
C ALA A 220 -2.63 8.01 0.91
N PHE A 221 -1.89 8.03 -0.20
CA PHE A 221 -0.99 9.14 -0.56
C PHE A 221 -1.77 10.31 -1.14
N LEU A 222 -2.61 10.89 -0.33
CA LEU A 222 -3.46 12.04 -0.62
C LEU A 222 -3.15 13.20 0.34
N SER A 223 -3.65 14.40 0.03
CA SER A 223 -3.57 15.52 0.96
C SER A 223 -4.33 15.22 2.26
N LEU A 224 -3.95 15.85 3.36
CA LEU A 224 -4.68 15.70 4.62
C LEU A 224 -6.16 16.10 4.45
N LYS A 225 -6.40 17.17 3.71
CA LYS A 225 -7.77 17.66 3.42
C LYS A 225 -8.62 16.58 2.73
N ASP A 226 -8.09 15.98 1.66
CA ASP A 226 -8.83 14.95 0.91
C ASP A 226 -9.06 13.70 1.76
N LYS A 227 -8.06 13.28 2.55
CA LYS A 227 -8.20 12.14 3.47
C LYS A 227 -9.27 12.38 4.52
N THR A 228 -9.30 13.57 5.12
CA THR A 228 -10.32 13.94 6.12
C THR A 228 -11.71 13.89 5.51
N GLN A 229 -11.89 14.50 4.34
CA GLN A 229 -13.17 14.50 3.64
C GLN A 229 -13.67 13.08 3.32
N MET A 230 -12.78 12.21 2.81
CA MET A 230 -13.13 10.80 2.50
C MET A 230 -13.50 10.02 3.77
N VAL A 231 -12.74 10.21 4.85
CA VAL A 231 -13.01 9.59 6.14
C VAL A 231 -14.38 10.00 6.68
N ASP A 232 -14.71 11.28 6.62
CA ASP A 232 -16.01 11.80 7.07
C ASP A 232 -17.17 11.26 6.20
N GLN A 233 -16.96 11.15 4.89
CA GLN A 233 -17.93 10.54 3.99
C GLN A 233 -18.21 9.08 4.34
N VAL A 234 -17.16 8.25 4.50
CA VAL A 234 -17.30 6.84 4.88
C VAL A 234 -18.06 6.68 6.19
N LEU A 235 -17.72 7.48 7.19
CA LEU A 235 -18.39 7.43 8.48
C LEU A 235 -19.90 7.83 8.39
N THR A 236 -20.22 8.78 7.53
CA THR A 236 -21.60 9.21 7.28
C THR A 236 -22.40 8.10 6.59
N GLU A 237 -21.81 7.48 5.57
CA GLU A 237 -22.44 6.37 4.84
C GLU A 237 -22.68 5.16 5.75
N PHE A 238 -21.70 4.78 6.56
CA PHE A 238 -21.84 3.70 7.54
C PHE A 238 -22.95 3.97 8.55
N ALA A 239 -23.00 5.18 9.10
CA ALA A 239 -24.06 5.59 10.04
C ALA A 239 -25.46 5.54 9.40
N SER A 240 -25.57 5.90 8.12
CA SER A 240 -26.85 5.88 7.39
C SER A 240 -27.38 4.47 7.12
N GLN A 241 -26.52 3.46 7.09
CA GLN A 241 -26.90 2.07 6.88
C GLN A 241 -27.33 1.35 8.17
N GLY A 242 -27.41 2.04 9.29
CA GLY A 242 -27.89 1.49 10.57
C GLY A 242 -26.86 0.65 11.31
N ALA A 243 -25.60 0.69 10.92
CA ALA A 243 -24.52 0.06 11.68
C ALA A 243 -24.46 0.72 13.07
N ALA A 244 -24.63 -0.08 14.10
CA ALA A 244 -24.57 0.38 15.50
C ALA A 244 -23.11 0.72 15.81
N PHE A 245 -22.79 2.01 15.81
CA PHE A 245 -21.45 2.46 16.26
C PHE A 245 -21.29 2.19 17.75
N SER A 246 -20.36 1.30 18.11
CA SER A 246 -19.88 1.29 19.49
C SER A 246 -19.17 2.62 19.76
N GLY A 247 -19.44 3.24 20.93
CA GLY A 247 -18.95 4.58 21.28
C GLY A 247 -17.43 4.71 21.36
N GLU A 248 -16.69 3.65 21.09
CA GLU A 248 -15.22 3.57 21.12
C GLU A 248 -14.56 4.23 19.90
N ILE A 249 -15.17 4.10 18.72
CA ILE A 249 -14.66 4.77 17.49
C ILE A 249 -14.85 6.28 17.59
N SER A 250 -15.93 6.75 18.22
CA SER A 250 -16.16 8.18 18.43
C SER A 250 -15.11 8.83 19.35
N ARG A 251 -14.52 8.10 20.29
CA ARG A 251 -13.46 8.60 21.18
C ARG A 251 -12.09 8.62 20.52
N ARG A 252 -11.79 7.66 19.65
CA ARG A 252 -10.54 7.64 18.85
C ARG A 252 -10.49 8.72 17.76
N ARG A 253 -11.64 9.35 17.43
CA ARG A 253 -11.74 10.44 16.44
C ARG A 253 -10.89 11.66 16.75
N ARG A 254 -10.67 11.99 18.03
CA ARG A 254 -10.02 13.25 18.47
C ARG A 254 -8.54 13.13 18.77
N SER A 255 -7.96 11.94 18.79
CA SER A 255 -6.57 11.74 19.23
C SER A 255 -5.61 11.21 18.17
N GLN A 256 -6.03 11.05 16.91
CA GLN A 256 -5.21 10.41 15.86
C GLN A 256 -5.25 11.12 14.49
N ILE A 257 -5.50 12.45 14.49
CA ILE A 257 -5.24 13.29 13.31
C ILE A 257 -3.85 13.88 13.40
#